data_fe6f942294bb8fd896a20ef4d1e98fc0
#
_entry.id   fe6f942294bb8fd896a20ef4d1e98fc0
#
_cell.length_a   1.000
_cell.length_b   1.000
_cell.length_c   1.000
_cell.angle_alpha   90.00
_cell.angle_beta   90.00
_cell.angle_gamma   90.00
#
_symmetry.space_group_name_H-M   'P 1'
#
loop_
_entity.id
_entity.type
_entity.pdbx_description
1 polymer ?
#
loop_
_entity_poly.entity_id
_entity_poly.type
_entity_poly.pdbx_seq_one_letter_code
_entity_poly.pdbx_strand_id
1 'polypeptide(L)'
;MKHRLLLALMILLPAFMQAQEKGLTTLRIEARLDYMQEYLHGDIMNDNSGFKGRYLNIRMDGKISEHFSYSYRQRLNKPNKDISFFDATDWIHLTYTNENWSVSAGKQVVGIGGYEYDVAPIDLYIYSEYWGNIPCFRVGVSGSYTTDDMKDKFMLQFCESPFRGHELNVNNQQMFAYNAMWYGSHGIYSSIWSVNMLEY
;
A
#
# COMPACT_ATOMS: atom_id res chain seq x y z
N MET A 1 24.03 -7.40 20.64
CA MET A 1 22.85 -7.39 19.76
C MET A 1 23.19 -7.17 18.28
N LYS A 2 24.08 -6.25 17.89
CA LYS A 2 24.43 -5.94 16.49
C LYS A 2 24.93 -7.16 15.67
N HIS A 3 25.75 -8.04 16.26
CA HIS A 3 26.29 -9.21 15.56
C HIS A 3 25.23 -10.31 15.28
N ARG A 4 24.19 -10.42 16.12
CA ARG A 4 23.10 -11.40 15.92
C ARG A 4 22.18 -10.97 14.77
N LEU A 5 22.01 -9.67 14.56
CA LEU A 5 21.21 -9.13 13.43
C LEU A 5 21.96 -9.37 12.11
N LEU A 6 23.28 -9.16 12.09
CA LEU A 6 24.10 -9.41 10.89
C LEU A 6 24.11 -10.89 10.51
N LEU A 7 24.19 -11.78 11.51
CA LEU A 7 24.16 -13.24 11.31
C LEU A 7 22.79 -13.70 10.78
N ALA A 8 21.69 -13.15 11.30
CA ALA A 8 20.35 -13.42 10.80
C ALA A 8 20.18 -12.94 9.35
N LEU A 9 20.74 -11.77 9.01
CA LEU A 9 20.72 -11.25 7.63
C LEU A 9 21.53 -12.14 6.68
N MET A 10 22.71 -12.63 7.10
CA MET A 10 23.53 -13.54 6.30
C MET A 10 22.92 -14.93 6.10
N ILE A 11 22.11 -15.41 7.05
CA ILE A 11 21.41 -16.70 6.93
C ILE A 11 20.18 -16.58 6.02
N LEU A 12 19.53 -15.42 5.99
CA LEU A 12 18.39 -15.15 5.13
C LEU A 12 18.79 -14.97 3.65
N LEU A 13 19.97 -14.41 3.37
CA LEU A 13 20.45 -14.20 2.00
C LEU A 13 20.45 -15.47 1.12
N PRO A 14 21.00 -16.63 1.56
CA PRO A 14 20.97 -17.86 0.75
C PRO A 14 19.57 -18.46 0.60
N ALA A 15 18.68 -18.27 1.59
CA ALA A 15 17.29 -18.70 1.47
C ALA A 15 16.53 -17.89 0.39
N PHE A 16 16.82 -16.60 0.25
CA PHE A 16 16.30 -15.77 -0.83
C PHE A 16 16.86 -16.18 -2.19
N MET A 17 18.13 -16.58 -2.28
CA MET A 17 18.72 -17.03 -3.55
C MET A 17 18.12 -18.37 -4.02
N GLN A 18 17.78 -19.29 -3.13
CA GLN A 18 17.10 -20.55 -3.48
C GLN A 18 15.62 -20.33 -3.85
N ALA A 19 14.96 -19.33 -3.30
CA ALA A 19 13.60 -18.96 -3.68
C ALA A 19 13.53 -18.36 -5.08
N GLN A 20 14.62 -17.78 -5.59
CA GLN A 20 14.72 -17.25 -6.93
C GLN A 20 14.64 -18.32 -8.04
N GLU A 21 15.01 -19.57 -7.75
CA GLU A 21 14.92 -20.68 -8.73
C GLU A 21 13.51 -21.25 -8.88
N LYS A 22 12.61 -21.06 -7.90
CA LYS A 22 11.25 -21.63 -7.89
C LYS A 22 10.09 -20.64 -7.98
N GLY A 23 10.34 -19.34 -7.81
CA GLY A 23 9.34 -18.29 -7.94
C GLY A 23 10.01 -16.96 -8.16
N LEU A 24 9.57 -16.22 -9.17
CA LEU A 24 10.06 -14.86 -9.45
C LEU A 24 9.76 -13.95 -8.23
N THR A 25 10.73 -13.81 -7.34
CA THR A 25 10.67 -12.84 -6.25
C THR A 25 11.44 -11.60 -6.67
N THR A 26 10.74 -10.47 -6.71
CA THR A 26 11.35 -9.16 -6.97
C THR A 26 11.55 -8.46 -5.64
N LEU A 27 12.79 -8.10 -5.32
CA LEU A 27 13.14 -7.24 -4.18
C LEU A 27 13.52 -5.87 -4.71
N ARG A 28 12.88 -4.82 -4.18
CA ARG A 28 13.15 -3.43 -4.55
C ARG A 28 13.41 -2.60 -3.30
N ILE A 29 14.35 -1.67 -3.40
CA ILE A 29 14.54 -0.58 -2.44
C ILE A 29 14.05 0.68 -3.14
N GLU A 30 13.11 1.36 -2.51
CA GLU A 30 12.53 2.60 -3.03
C GLU A 30 12.92 3.74 -2.08
N ALA A 31 13.55 4.79 -2.61
CA ALA A 31 13.91 5.97 -1.82
C ALA A 31 13.50 7.24 -2.55
N ARG A 32 13.02 8.23 -1.78
CA ARG A 32 12.74 9.56 -2.30
C ARG A 32 13.27 10.62 -1.34
N LEU A 33 14.05 11.54 -1.92
CA LEU A 33 14.60 12.70 -1.25
C LEU A 33 14.08 13.94 -1.96
N ASP A 34 13.47 14.85 -1.23
CA ASP A 34 12.92 16.09 -1.77
C ASP A 34 13.69 17.29 -1.21
N TYR A 35 13.84 18.33 -2.01
CA TYR A 35 14.10 19.68 -1.53
C TYR A 35 12.81 20.48 -1.64
N MET A 36 12.38 21.06 -0.51
CA MET A 36 11.17 21.88 -0.43
C MET A 36 11.53 23.25 0.08
N GLN A 37 10.86 24.26 -0.46
CA GLN A 37 10.93 25.61 0.06
C GLN A 37 9.50 26.13 0.23
N GLU A 38 9.14 26.42 1.47
CA GLU A 38 7.81 26.89 1.83
C GLU A 38 7.84 28.38 2.12
N TYR A 39 6.83 29.10 1.64
CA TYR A 39 6.66 30.53 1.83
C TYR A 39 5.34 30.82 2.53
N LEU A 40 5.38 31.71 3.51
CA LEU A 40 4.20 32.25 4.15
C LEU A 40 4.26 33.77 4.07
N HIS A 41 3.26 34.39 3.45
CA HIS A 41 3.19 35.85 3.21
C HIS A 41 4.43 36.46 2.50
N GLY A 42 5.17 35.65 1.73
CA GLY A 42 6.37 36.06 1.01
C GLY A 42 7.69 35.76 1.76
N ASP A 43 7.63 35.35 2.99
CA ASP A 43 8.79 34.96 3.79
C ASP A 43 9.05 33.46 3.73
N ILE A 44 10.34 33.07 3.75
CA ILE A 44 10.74 31.67 3.74
C ILE A 44 10.50 31.07 5.14
N MET A 45 9.75 29.98 5.18
CA MET A 45 9.53 29.17 6.38
C MET A 45 10.70 28.21 6.57
N ASN A 46 11.75 28.62 7.30
CA ASN A 46 12.97 27.84 7.45
C ASN A 46 12.73 26.47 8.09
N ASP A 47 11.80 26.35 9.04
CA ASP A 47 11.49 25.10 9.74
C ASP A 47 10.88 24.03 8.79
N ASN A 48 10.21 24.48 7.74
CA ASN A 48 9.56 23.63 6.76
C ASN A 48 10.35 23.47 5.46
N SER A 49 11.40 24.29 5.28
CA SER A 49 12.23 24.29 4.07
C SER A 49 13.45 23.38 4.22
N GLY A 50 14.08 22.99 3.08
CA GLY A 50 15.31 22.22 3.02
C GLY A 50 15.16 20.81 2.45
N PHE A 51 16.21 19.99 2.63
CA PHE A 51 16.23 18.61 2.20
C PHE A 51 15.45 17.72 3.17
N LYS A 52 14.58 16.86 2.62
CA LYS A 52 13.73 15.93 3.40
C LYS A 52 13.79 14.53 2.81
N GLY A 53 14.07 13.53 3.64
CA GLY A 53 13.89 12.13 3.33
C GLY A 53 12.40 11.78 3.44
N ARG A 54 11.70 11.65 2.33
CA ARG A 54 10.24 11.40 2.32
C ARG A 54 9.91 9.92 2.44
N TYR A 55 10.61 9.09 1.68
CA TYR A 55 10.37 7.66 1.64
C TYR A 55 11.67 6.87 1.64
N LEU A 56 11.66 5.78 2.38
CA LEU A 56 12.66 4.72 2.29
C LEU A 56 11.90 3.41 2.55
N ASN A 57 11.69 2.61 1.49
CA ASN A 57 10.88 1.41 1.55
C ASN A 57 11.64 0.20 1.06
N ILE A 58 11.27 -0.97 1.59
CA ILE A 58 11.56 -2.27 0.98
C ILE A 58 10.24 -2.82 0.45
N ARG A 59 10.26 -3.26 -0.81
CA ARG A 59 9.14 -3.93 -1.46
C ARG A 59 9.56 -5.31 -1.95
N MET A 60 8.72 -6.29 -1.71
CA MET A 60 8.89 -7.66 -2.16
C MET A 60 7.59 -8.14 -2.83
N ASP A 61 7.71 -8.60 -4.06
CA ASP A 61 6.61 -9.19 -4.82
C ASP A 61 7.07 -10.55 -5.34
N GLY A 62 6.22 -11.58 -5.25
CA GLY A 62 6.62 -12.90 -5.73
C GLY A 62 5.47 -13.88 -5.88
N LYS A 63 5.78 -15.01 -6.50
CA LYS A 63 4.88 -16.16 -6.64
C LYS A 63 5.33 -17.29 -5.72
N ILE A 64 4.38 -17.90 -5.02
CA ILE A 64 4.57 -19.10 -4.21
C ILE A 64 4.27 -20.33 -5.06
N SER A 65 3.28 -20.22 -5.93
CA SER A 65 2.87 -21.26 -6.86
C SER A 65 2.23 -20.64 -8.10
N GLU A 66 1.70 -21.47 -9.01
CA GLU A 66 0.99 -21.02 -10.21
C GLU A 66 -0.18 -20.08 -9.88
N HIS A 67 -0.91 -20.39 -8.80
CA HIS A 67 -2.08 -19.62 -8.39
C HIS A 67 -1.84 -18.64 -7.23
N PHE A 68 -0.79 -18.83 -6.44
CA PHE A 68 -0.54 -18.00 -5.26
C PHE A 68 0.61 -17.03 -5.48
N SER A 69 0.33 -15.75 -5.19
CA SER A 69 1.32 -14.67 -5.17
C SER A 69 1.21 -13.88 -3.87
N TYR A 70 2.28 -13.17 -3.53
CA TYR A 70 2.32 -12.27 -2.38
C TYR A 70 2.89 -10.93 -2.78
N SER A 71 2.51 -9.90 -2.03
CA SER A 71 3.10 -8.58 -2.11
C SER A 71 3.31 -8.02 -0.70
N TYR A 72 4.45 -7.40 -0.49
CA TYR A 72 4.85 -6.80 0.78
C TYR A 72 5.57 -5.49 0.54
N ARG A 73 5.21 -4.45 1.30
CA ARG A 73 5.92 -3.17 1.31
C ARG A 73 6.05 -2.63 2.73
N GLN A 74 7.28 -2.38 3.14
CA GLN A 74 7.63 -1.83 4.45
C GLN A 74 8.24 -0.45 4.31
N ARG A 75 7.73 0.53 5.04
CA ARG A 75 8.42 1.81 5.25
C ARG A 75 9.46 1.65 6.35
N LEU A 76 10.71 1.95 6.04
CA LEU A 76 11.83 1.86 6.98
C LEU A 76 12.00 3.14 7.80
N ASN A 77 11.57 4.27 7.27
CA ASN A 77 11.69 5.59 7.90
C ASN A 77 10.43 6.01 8.70
N LYS A 78 9.41 5.13 8.82
CA LYS A 78 8.17 5.44 9.53
C LYS A 78 8.11 4.91 10.97
N PRO A 79 8.71 3.75 11.34
CA PRO A 79 8.64 3.25 12.71
C PRO A 79 9.31 4.21 13.69
N ASN A 80 8.63 4.47 14.80
CA ASN A 80 9.13 5.27 15.91
C ASN A 80 8.54 4.74 17.23
N LYS A 81 8.56 5.51 18.31
CA LYS A 81 8.00 5.10 19.59
C LYS A 81 6.50 4.83 19.56
N ASP A 82 5.78 5.56 18.72
CA ASP A 82 4.30 5.56 18.67
C ASP A 82 3.77 4.72 17.49
N ILE A 83 4.62 4.40 16.51
CA ILE A 83 4.24 3.66 15.31
C ILE A 83 4.96 2.32 15.30
N SER A 84 4.19 1.24 15.44
CA SER A 84 4.72 -0.12 15.39
C SER A 84 5.26 -0.46 14.00
N PHE A 85 6.08 -1.52 13.94
CA PHE A 85 6.59 -2.01 12.66
C PHE A 85 5.46 -2.45 11.71
N PHE A 86 4.40 -3.05 12.25
CA PHE A 86 3.24 -3.46 11.47
C PHE A 86 2.42 -2.24 10.96
N ASP A 87 2.29 -1.19 11.77
CA ASP A 87 1.61 0.04 11.33
C ASP A 87 2.39 0.76 10.24
N ALA A 88 3.72 0.66 10.28
CA ALA A 88 4.61 1.16 9.24
C ALA A 88 4.66 0.28 7.98
N THR A 89 4.05 -0.91 7.99
CA THR A 89 3.84 -1.73 6.80
C THR A 89 2.71 -1.12 5.97
N ASP A 90 2.97 -0.76 4.73
CA ASP A 90 1.95 -0.26 3.82
C ASP A 90 1.01 -1.41 3.44
N TRP A 91 1.55 -2.50 2.90
CA TRP A 91 0.77 -3.70 2.63
C TRP A 91 1.56 -4.98 2.86
N ILE A 92 0.83 -6.01 3.18
CA ILE A 92 1.26 -7.41 3.21
C ILE A 92 0.03 -8.27 2.95
N HIS A 93 -0.05 -8.88 1.80
CA HIS A 93 -1.19 -9.71 1.41
C HIS A 93 -0.78 -10.89 0.54
N LEU A 94 -1.59 -11.93 0.62
CA LEU A 94 -1.56 -13.09 -0.24
C LEU A 94 -2.70 -12.99 -1.24
N THR A 95 -2.44 -13.34 -2.50
CA THR A 95 -3.43 -13.36 -3.56
C THR A 95 -3.48 -14.76 -4.20
N TYR A 96 -4.69 -15.32 -4.27
CA TYR A 96 -5.01 -16.47 -5.09
C TYR A 96 -5.62 -15.99 -6.41
N THR A 97 -5.11 -16.49 -7.53
CA THR A 97 -5.63 -16.16 -8.87
C THR A 97 -5.92 -17.44 -9.64
N ASN A 98 -7.10 -17.51 -10.22
CA ASN A 98 -7.50 -18.57 -11.12
C ASN A 98 -8.27 -17.97 -12.29
N GLU A 99 -7.69 -18.06 -13.50
CA GLU A 99 -8.21 -17.41 -14.71
C GLU A 99 -8.51 -15.92 -14.46
N ASN A 100 -9.73 -15.51 -14.60
CA ASN A 100 -10.22 -14.13 -14.50
C ASN A 100 -10.52 -13.68 -13.07
N TRP A 101 -10.51 -14.61 -12.11
CA TRP A 101 -10.83 -14.34 -10.71
C TRP A 101 -9.58 -14.24 -9.85
N SER A 102 -9.59 -13.28 -8.93
CA SER A 102 -8.59 -13.26 -7.87
C SER A 102 -9.19 -12.90 -6.52
N VAL A 103 -8.60 -13.46 -5.46
CA VAL A 103 -8.97 -13.18 -4.08
C VAL A 103 -7.70 -12.84 -3.32
N SER A 104 -7.69 -11.69 -2.64
CA SER A 104 -6.56 -11.25 -1.82
C SER A 104 -6.97 -11.11 -0.37
N ALA A 105 -6.09 -11.49 0.54
CA ALA A 105 -6.29 -11.35 1.99
C ALA A 105 -5.02 -10.81 2.65
N GLY A 106 -5.20 -9.91 3.63
CA GLY A 106 -4.13 -9.26 4.37
C GLY A 106 -4.28 -7.75 4.44
N LYS A 107 -3.21 -7.05 4.82
CA LYS A 107 -3.19 -5.59 4.78
C LYS A 107 -2.98 -5.14 3.33
N GLN A 108 -3.88 -4.34 2.83
CA GLN A 108 -3.93 -3.92 1.42
C GLN A 108 -4.43 -2.49 1.29
N VAL A 109 -4.34 -1.93 0.10
CA VAL A 109 -4.89 -0.60 -0.20
C VAL A 109 -6.40 -0.63 -0.04
N VAL A 110 -6.96 0.37 0.64
CA VAL A 110 -8.40 0.57 0.72
C VAL A 110 -8.94 0.89 -0.68
N GLY A 111 -9.98 0.19 -1.09
CA GLY A 111 -10.57 0.27 -2.42
C GLY A 111 -11.31 1.58 -2.69
N ILE A 112 -10.58 2.67 -2.83
CA ILE A 112 -11.11 3.99 -3.13
C ILE A 112 -10.70 4.35 -4.56
N GLY A 113 -11.69 4.72 -5.38
CA GLY A 113 -11.47 5.14 -6.77
C GLY A 113 -10.71 6.44 -6.88
N GLY A 114 -9.92 6.53 -7.94
CA GLY A 114 -9.09 7.70 -8.23
C GLY A 114 -7.62 7.33 -8.39
N TYR A 115 -6.95 8.04 -9.27
CA TYR A 115 -5.55 7.76 -9.60
C TYR A 115 -4.60 7.97 -8.42
N GLU A 116 -4.93 8.82 -7.47
CA GLU A 116 -4.11 9.05 -6.27
C GLU A 116 -3.95 7.77 -5.41
N TYR A 117 -4.98 6.92 -5.36
CA TYR A 117 -4.93 5.65 -4.63
C TYR A 117 -4.30 4.52 -5.42
N ASP A 118 -4.23 4.66 -6.75
CA ASP A 118 -3.63 3.68 -7.65
C ASP A 118 -2.12 3.91 -7.85
N VAL A 119 -1.66 5.14 -7.70
CA VAL A 119 -0.24 5.52 -7.81
C VAL A 119 0.50 5.21 -6.51
N ALA A 120 1.73 4.73 -6.62
CA ALA A 120 2.57 4.50 -5.44
C ALA A 120 2.81 5.82 -4.68
N PRO A 121 2.70 5.86 -3.33
CA PRO A 121 2.89 7.08 -2.56
C PRO A 121 4.25 7.76 -2.77
N ILE A 122 5.27 7.01 -3.19
CA ILE A 122 6.60 7.56 -3.50
C ILE A 122 6.58 8.43 -4.76
N ASP A 123 5.66 8.16 -5.70
CA ASP A 123 5.52 8.89 -6.96
C ASP A 123 4.54 10.05 -6.86
N LEU A 124 3.81 10.14 -5.74
CA LEU A 124 2.83 11.19 -5.50
C LEU A 124 3.45 12.38 -4.79
N TYR A 125 3.70 13.47 -5.51
CA TYR A 125 4.34 14.68 -4.98
C TYR A 125 3.35 15.61 -4.27
N ILE A 126 2.19 15.79 -4.86
CA ILE A 126 1.09 16.60 -4.34
C ILE A 126 -0.14 15.71 -4.33
N TYR A 127 -0.82 15.65 -3.21
CA TYR A 127 -2.02 14.86 -3.00
C TYR A 127 -3.17 15.76 -2.54
N SER A 128 -4.39 15.29 -2.75
CA SER A 128 -5.59 15.98 -2.30
C SER A 128 -5.73 15.90 -0.76
N GLU A 129 -6.48 16.81 -0.19
CA GLU A 129 -6.91 16.76 1.21
C GLU A 129 -7.62 15.43 1.51
N TYR A 130 -8.39 14.92 0.56
CA TYR A 130 -9.07 13.64 0.70
C TYR A 130 -8.09 12.48 0.92
N TRP A 131 -7.05 12.38 0.08
CA TRP A 131 -6.00 11.36 0.21
C TRP A 131 -5.20 11.54 1.51
N GLY A 132 -4.94 12.78 1.91
CA GLY A 132 -4.19 13.10 3.14
C GLY A 132 -4.91 12.70 4.42
N ASN A 133 -6.25 12.70 4.41
CA ASN A 133 -7.08 12.46 5.59
C ASN A 133 -7.63 11.03 5.72
N ILE A 134 -7.55 10.21 4.65
CA ILE A 134 -8.05 8.83 4.70
C ILE A 134 -6.84 7.86 4.68
N PRO A 135 -6.61 7.09 5.76
CA PRO A 135 -5.56 6.08 5.80
C PRO A 135 -5.72 5.04 4.68
N CYS A 136 -4.66 4.94 3.83
CA CYS A 136 -4.72 4.17 2.59
C CYS A 136 -4.66 2.65 2.76
N PHE A 137 -4.21 2.13 3.92
CA PHE A 137 -3.88 0.71 4.07
C PHE A 137 -4.59 0.09 5.26
N ARG A 138 -5.41 -0.94 5.01
CA ARG A 138 -6.17 -1.65 6.05
C ARG A 138 -6.15 -3.16 5.85
N VAL A 139 -6.34 -3.89 6.94
CA VAL A 139 -6.48 -5.35 6.90
C VAL A 139 -7.86 -5.71 6.40
N GLY A 140 -7.92 -6.64 5.44
CA GLY A 140 -9.18 -7.06 4.85
C GLY A 140 -9.02 -8.14 3.80
N VAL A 141 -10.11 -8.37 3.08
CA VAL A 141 -10.18 -9.29 1.96
C VAL A 141 -10.78 -8.58 0.75
N SER A 142 -10.31 -8.93 -0.43
CA SER A 142 -10.89 -8.43 -1.69
C SER A 142 -11.01 -9.55 -2.71
N GLY A 143 -12.08 -9.52 -3.49
CA GLY A 143 -12.28 -10.38 -4.65
C GLY A 143 -12.38 -9.53 -5.90
N SER A 144 -11.76 -9.96 -6.99
CA SER A 144 -11.88 -9.26 -8.26
C SER A 144 -12.08 -10.20 -9.44
N TYR A 145 -12.75 -9.69 -10.45
CA TYR A 145 -12.96 -10.30 -11.74
C TYR A 145 -12.42 -9.37 -12.83
N THR A 146 -11.61 -9.92 -13.72
CA THR A 146 -11.09 -9.20 -14.89
C THR A 146 -11.69 -9.81 -16.15
N THR A 147 -12.19 -9.01 -17.08
CA THR A 147 -12.76 -9.50 -18.35
C THR A 147 -11.70 -10.16 -19.21
N ASP A 148 -12.12 -11.05 -20.13
CA ASP A 148 -11.23 -11.82 -21.01
C ASP A 148 -10.36 -10.91 -21.89
N ASP A 149 -10.89 -9.76 -22.29
CA ASP A 149 -10.17 -8.75 -23.07
C ASP A 149 -9.29 -7.81 -22.20
N MET A 150 -9.25 -8.05 -20.89
CA MET A 150 -8.50 -7.31 -19.88
C MET A 150 -8.81 -5.80 -19.83
N LYS A 151 -9.94 -5.35 -20.38
CA LYS A 151 -10.31 -3.94 -20.40
C LYS A 151 -11.04 -3.49 -19.17
N ASP A 152 -11.76 -4.40 -18.51
CA ASP A 152 -12.54 -4.11 -17.32
C ASP A 152 -12.14 -5.01 -16.16
N LYS A 153 -11.98 -4.43 -14.98
CA LYS A 153 -11.78 -5.14 -13.72
C LYS A 153 -12.77 -4.62 -12.70
N PHE A 154 -13.52 -5.52 -12.11
CA PHE A 154 -14.43 -5.26 -10.99
C PHE A 154 -13.82 -5.81 -9.71
N MET A 155 -13.90 -5.07 -8.62
CA MET A 155 -13.40 -5.50 -7.31
C MET A 155 -14.43 -5.19 -6.24
N LEU A 156 -14.61 -6.15 -5.34
CA LEU A 156 -15.30 -5.97 -4.05
C LEU A 156 -14.28 -6.15 -2.95
N GLN A 157 -14.33 -5.27 -1.95
CA GLN A 157 -13.44 -5.34 -0.78
C GLN A 157 -14.23 -5.15 0.51
N PHE A 158 -13.89 -5.97 1.49
CA PHE A 158 -14.28 -5.83 2.88
C PHE A 158 -13.02 -5.69 3.72
N CYS A 159 -12.90 -4.61 4.48
CA CYS A 159 -11.72 -4.36 5.29
C CYS A 159 -12.07 -3.58 6.58
N GLU A 160 -11.10 -3.43 7.47
CA GLU A 160 -11.21 -2.47 8.57
C GLU A 160 -11.45 -1.06 8.02
N SER A 161 -12.32 -0.28 8.69
CA SER A 161 -12.52 1.12 8.32
C SER A 161 -11.23 1.93 8.47
N PRO A 162 -10.93 2.82 7.50
CA PRO A 162 -9.86 3.80 7.66
C PRO A 162 -10.01 4.65 8.93
N PHE A 163 -11.23 4.84 9.41
CA PHE A 163 -11.55 5.68 10.58
C PHE A 163 -11.51 4.95 11.93
N ARG A 164 -11.17 3.67 11.98
CA ARG A 164 -11.05 2.89 13.24
C ARG A 164 -10.02 3.50 14.19
N GLY A 165 -9.36 4.34 14.19
CA GLY A 165 -8.46 5.00 15.14
C GLY A 165 -8.74 6.49 15.28
N HIS A 166 -9.85 6.92 14.71
CA HIS A 166 -10.22 8.32 14.73
C HIS A 166 -10.71 8.72 16.13
N GLU A 167 -10.46 9.96 16.55
CA GLU A 167 -10.83 10.49 17.86
C GLU A 167 -12.33 10.37 18.16
N LEU A 168 -13.17 10.33 17.12
CA LEU A 168 -14.61 10.15 17.24
C LEU A 168 -15.03 8.72 17.65
N ASN A 169 -14.14 7.74 17.53
CA ASN A 169 -14.40 6.36 17.97
C ASN A 169 -14.16 6.21 19.48
N VAL A 170 -14.96 6.88 20.29
CA VAL A 170 -14.81 6.96 21.74
C VAL A 170 -14.92 5.58 22.42
N ASN A 171 -15.65 4.63 21.82
CA ASN A 171 -15.88 3.29 22.37
C ASN A 171 -14.92 2.24 21.83
N ASN A 172 -13.93 2.61 21.01
CA ASN A 172 -13.00 1.70 20.36
C ASN A 172 -13.72 0.52 19.67
N GLN A 173 -14.85 0.78 19.03
CA GLN A 173 -15.65 -0.21 18.33
C GLN A 173 -14.92 -0.70 17.09
N GLN A 174 -15.19 -1.95 16.74
CA GLN A 174 -14.76 -2.44 15.42
C GLN A 174 -15.60 -1.77 14.35
N MET A 175 -14.92 -1.15 13.39
CA MET A 175 -15.52 -0.47 12.26
C MET A 175 -15.02 -1.09 10.96
N PHE A 176 -15.88 -1.18 9.98
CA PHE A 176 -15.61 -1.83 8.71
C PHE A 176 -15.83 -0.89 7.54
N ALA A 177 -15.27 -1.27 6.41
CA ALA A 177 -15.45 -0.61 5.13
C ALA A 177 -15.81 -1.64 4.06
N TYR A 178 -16.78 -1.27 3.22
CA TYR A 178 -17.27 -2.05 2.10
C TYR A 178 -17.05 -1.23 0.84
N ASN A 179 -16.26 -1.73 -0.07
CA ASN A 179 -15.83 -1.01 -1.25
C ASN A 179 -16.15 -1.82 -2.50
N ALA A 180 -16.72 -1.16 -3.50
CA ALA A 180 -16.88 -1.70 -4.84
C ALA A 180 -16.14 -0.80 -5.82
N MET A 181 -15.30 -1.38 -6.69
CA MET A 181 -14.49 -0.65 -7.64
C MET A 181 -14.66 -1.20 -9.05
N TRP A 182 -14.52 -0.30 -10.01
CA TRP A 182 -14.38 -0.62 -11.42
C TRP A 182 -13.17 0.11 -12.00
N TYR A 183 -12.34 -0.64 -12.69
CA TYR A 183 -11.23 -0.15 -13.51
C TYR A 183 -11.58 -0.42 -14.97
N GLY A 184 -11.62 0.62 -15.79
CA GLY A 184 -11.89 0.53 -17.22
C GLY A 184 -10.72 1.07 -18.03
N SER A 185 -10.36 0.38 -19.12
CA SER A 185 -9.32 0.82 -20.06
C SER A 185 -9.80 0.56 -21.50
N HIS A 186 -10.29 1.61 -22.14
CA HIS A 186 -10.92 1.54 -23.46
C HIS A 186 -10.21 2.48 -24.44
N GLY A 187 -9.13 2.01 -25.06
CA GLY A 187 -8.32 2.78 -26.02
C GLY A 187 -7.59 3.93 -25.33
N ILE A 188 -7.93 5.17 -25.68
CA ILE A 188 -7.35 6.38 -25.08
C ILE A 188 -8.00 6.77 -23.75
N TYR A 189 -9.07 6.10 -23.37
CA TYR A 189 -9.84 6.40 -22.16
C TYR A 189 -9.57 5.35 -21.09
N SER A 190 -9.13 5.80 -19.91
CA SER A 190 -9.00 4.96 -18.71
C SER A 190 -9.73 5.62 -17.55
N SER A 191 -10.34 4.82 -16.70
CA SER A 191 -11.18 5.29 -15.60
C SER A 191 -11.09 4.37 -14.39
N ILE A 192 -11.14 4.96 -13.19
CA ILE A 192 -11.20 4.24 -11.92
C ILE A 192 -12.34 4.84 -11.11
N TRP A 193 -13.33 4.02 -10.79
CA TRP A 193 -14.50 4.42 -10.02
C TRP A 193 -14.67 3.55 -8.79
N SER A 194 -15.23 4.12 -7.73
CA SER A 194 -15.62 3.35 -6.56
C SER A 194 -16.93 3.85 -5.96
N VAL A 195 -17.58 2.93 -5.27
CA VAL A 195 -18.64 3.20 -4.31
C VAL A 195 -18.16 2.66 -2.96
N ASN A 196 -18.15 3.51 -1.95
CA ASN A 196 -17.56 3.22 -0.67
C ASN A 196 -18.57 3.45 0.45
N MET A 197 -18.70 2.49 1.36
CA MET A 197 -19.38 2.64 2.63
C MET A 197 -18.32 2.46 3.73
N LEU A 198 -17.98 3.55 4.39
CA LEU A 198 -16.94 3.61 5.42
C LEU A 198 -17.62 3.91 6.76
N GLU A 199 -17.56 2.98 7.71
CA GLU A 199 -18.03 3.23 9.07
C GLU A 199 -17.07 4.22 9.79
N TYR A 200 -17.63 5.17 10.55
CA TYR A 200 -16.89 6.21 11.28
C TYR A 200 -17.55 6.52 12.62
#